data_f5ac7451ed44af183b6ca64dda7800be
#
_entry.id   f5ac7451ed44af183b6ca64dda7800be
#
_cell.length_a   1.000
_cell.length_b   1.000
_cell.length_c   1.000
_cell.angle_alpha   90.00
_cell.angle_beta   90.00
_cell.angle_gamma   90.00
#
_symmetry.space_group_name_H-M   'P 1'
#
loop_
_entity.id
_entity.type
_entity.pdbx_description
1 polymer ?
#
loop_
_entity_poly.entity_id
_entity_poly.type
_entity_poly.pdbx_seq_one_letter_code
_entity_poly.pdbx_strand_id
1 'polypeptide(L)'
;MAARRNALTAALGKIRTALACDAPDAQPGCGVTFRYIIQVNRNNPPDEVFVQTAIAAALIRAEPRMVALNFVGPEDGLVARRDYTRQMQIIRFLASDVPVALHAGELWLGLVPPPDLTFHIREAIEIAGARRIGHGVALAFERDMEGLLAEMRARPVVVEVNLTSTDLILGVRGKDHPLPTYLAAGVPVVLSSDDAGISRIDLTNEYLRAARDYGLEYRVLKAIARNALIYSFLDDAQKRDELARFDRASAEFERSVASRQSPLQNAVALIKAAVTLPP
;
A
#
# COMPACT_ATOMS: atom_id res chain seq x y z
N MET A 1 10.90 13.20 -22.05
CA MET A 1 9.71 12.34 -21.87
C MET A 1 9.77 11.06 -22.72
N ALA A 2 9.88 11.15 -24.03
CA ALA A 2 9.93 9.98 -24.93
C ALA A 2 11.02 8.96 -24.57
N ALA A 3 12.24 9.41 -24.23
CA ALA A 3 13.34 8.53 -23.88
C ALA A 3 13.05 7.64 -22.63
N ARG A 4 12.47 8.19 -21.57
CA ARG A 4 12.10 7.41 -20.37
C ARG A 4 10.99 6.40 -20.66
N ARG A 5 9.98 6.81 -21.44
CA ARG A 5 8.91 5.90 -21.90
C ARG A 5 9.49 4.73 -22.70
N ASN A 6 10.40 5.01 -23.62
CA ASN A 6 11.03 3.98 -24.47
C ASN A 6 11.91 3.04 -23.66
N ALA A 7 12.69 3.56 -22.69
CA ALA A 7 13.49 2.73 -21.78
C ALA A 7 12.63 1.79 -20.95
N LEU A 8 11.50 2.28 -20.44
CA LEU A 8 10.55 1.48 -19.67
C LEU A 8 9.89 0.38 -20.52
N THR A 9 9.47 0.73 -21.73
CA THR A 9 8.90 -0.25 -22.68
C THR A 9 9.93 -1.33 -23.05
N ALA A 10 11.18 -0.94 -23.26
CA ALA A 10 12.26 -1.89 -23.54
C ALA A 10 12.55 -2.82 -22.35
N ALA A 11 12.54 -2.29 -21.12
CA ALA A 11 12.72 -3.09 -19.92
C ALA A 11 11.60 -4.13 -19.74
N LEU A 12 10.35 -3.72 -19.90
CA LEU A 12 9.20 -4.63 -19.88
C LEU A 12 9.27 -5.68 -21.00
N GLY A 13 9.68 -5.28 -22.21
CA GLY A 13 9.89 -6.22 -23.31
C GLY A 13 10.90 -7.31 -22.98
N LYS A 14 12.04 -6.96 -22.35
CA LYS A 14 13.05 -7.93 -21.89
C LYS A 14 12.48 -8.90 -20.86
N ILE A 15 11.69 -8.40 -19.90
CA ILE A 15 11.06 -9.25 -18.88
C ILE A 15 10.05 -10.20 -19.54
N ARG A 16 9.20 -9.73 -20.44
CA ARG A 16 8.24 -10.56 -21.15
C ARG A 16 8.93 -11.66 -21.99
N THR A 17 10.03 -11.31 -22.65
CA THR A 17 10.84 -12.31 -23.40
C THR A 17 11.45 -13.34 -22.47
N ALA A 18 12.03 -12.92 -21.34
CA ALA A 18 12.60 -13.82 -20.35
C ALA A 18 11.58 -14.79 -19.72
N LEU A 19 10.32 -14.33 -19.59
CA LEU A 19 9.20 -15.12 -19.07
C LEU A 19 8.46 -15.93 -20.17
N ALA A 20 8.92 -15.88 -21.41
CA ALA A 20 8.28 -16.54 -22.56
C ALA A 20 6.80 -16.19 -22.72
N CYS A 21 6.41 -14.93 -22.51
CA CYS A 21 5.00 -14.50 -22.37
C CYS A 21 4.16 -14.71 -23.64
N ASP A 22 4.79 -14.87 -24.79
CA ASP A 22 4.11 -15.06 -26.07
C ASP A 22 4.12 -16.54 -26.51
N ALA A 23 4.63 -17.45 -25.65
CA ALA A 23 4.69 -18.90 -25.88
C ALA A 23 3.60 -19.66 -25.11
N PRO A 24 3.24 -20.89 -25.56
CA PRO A 24 2.23 -21.72 -24.87
C PRO A 24 2.57 -22.09 -23.42
N ASP A 25 3.84 -22.08 -23.07
CA ASP A 25 4.42 -22.39 -21.76
C ASP A 25 4.81 -21.14 -20.95
N ALA A 26 4.12 -20.02 -21.19
CA ALA A 26 4.33 -18.75 -20.54
C ALA A 26 4.44 -18.86 -19.00
N GLN A 27 5.48 -18.24 -18.44
CA GLN A 27 5.74 -18.27 -17.01
C GLN A 27 4.69 -17.45 -16.21
N PRO A 28 4.47 -17.78 -14.91
CA PRO A 28 3.43 -17.11 -14.08
C PRO A 28 3.58 -15.61 -13.98
N GLY A 29 4.55 -14.92 -14.28
CA GLY A 29 4.65 -13.44 -14.27
C GLY A 29 3.97 -12.73 -15.44
N CYS A 30 3.61 -13.47 -16.49
CA CYS A 30 3.10 -12.88 -17.74
C CYS A 30 1.74 -12.16 -17.60
N GLY A 31 0.91 -12.61 -16.67
CA GLY A 31 -0.40 -11.98 -16.37
C GLY A 31 -0.35 -10.77 -15.44
N VAL A 32 0.84 -10.32 -15.03
CA VAL A 32 0.97 -9.18 -14.09
C VAL A 32 0.82 -7.87 -14.83
N THR A 33 -0.07 -7.01 -14.32
CA THR A 33 -0.29 -5.65 -14.84
C THR A 33 0.57 -4.66 -14.07
N PHE A 34 1.46 -3.96 -14.77
CA PHE A 34 2.32 -2.93 -14.18
C PHE A 34 1.77 -1.53 -14.41
N ARG A 35 1.80 -0.72 -13.37
CA ARG A 35 1.51 0.72 -13.39
C ARG A 35 2.61 1.46 -12.62
N TYR A 36 2.76 2.74 -12.93
CA TYR A 36 3.81 3.57 -12.36
C TYR A 36 3.20 4.74 -11.61
N ILE A 37 3.74 5.01 -10.43
CA ILE A 37 3.48 6.23 -9.66
C ILE A 37 4.72 7.11 -9.84
N ILE A 38 4.53 8.34 -10.32
CA ILE A 38 5.62 9.28 -10.56
C ILE A 38 6.05 9.88 -9.23
N GLN A 39 7.33 9.83 -8.95
CA GLN A 39 7.90 10.33 -7.72
C GLN A 39 8.46 11.74 -7.89
N VAL A 40 8.22 12.60 -6.89
CA VAL A 40 8.85 13.90 -6.68
C VAL A 40 9.57 13.89 -5.35
N ASN A 41 10.84 14.27 -5.32
CA ASN A 41 11.60 14.32 -4.06
C ASN A 41 11.24 15.60 -3.30
N ARG A 42 10.61 15.42 -2.14
CA ARG A 42 10.14 16.52 -1.26
C ARG A 42 11.26 17.35 -0.63
N ASN A 43 12.50 16.84 -0.62
CA ASN A 43 13.64 17.52 -0.04
C ASN A 43 14.43 18.37 -1.06
N ASN A 44 13.99 18.43 -2.31
CA ASN A 44 14.54 19.36 -3.31
C ASN A 44 14.15 20.81 -2.99
N PRO A 45 14.87 21.80 -3.56
CA PRO A 45 14.45 23.19 -3.49
C PRO A 45 13.00 23.37 -3.98
N PRO A 46 12.24 24.32 -3.41
CA PRO A 46 10.81 24.49 -3.70
C PRO A 46 10.46 24.72 -5.17
N ASP A 47 11.31 25.40 -5.91
CA ASP A 47 11.17 25.61 -7.37
C ASP A 47 11.33 24.30 -8.14
N GLU A 48 12.28 23.44 -7.75
CA GLU A 48 12.43 22.12 -8.35
C GLU A 48 11.23 21.22 -8.02
N VAL A 49 10.74 21.23 -6.77
CA VAL A 49 9.52 20.49 -6.41
C VAL A 49 8.34 20.94 -7.26
N PHE A 50 8.18 22.25 -7.47
CA PHE A 50 7.13 22.80 -8.33
C PHE A 50 7.26 22.29 -9.78
N VAL A 51 8.45 22.41 -10.38
CA VAL A 51 8.70 21.98 -11.75
C VAL A 51 8.54 20.46 -11.90
N GLN A 52 9.07 19.67 -10.98
CA GLN A 52 8.93 18.22 -11.00
C GLN A 52 7.45 17.79 -10.87
N THR A 53 6.67 18.48 -10.03
CA THR A 53 5.23 18.24 -9.90
C THR A 53 4.47 18.54 -11.19
N ALA A 54 4.77 19.66 -11.84
CA ALA A 54 4.17 20.03 -13.12
C ALA A 54 4.49 18.99 -14.22
N ILE A 55 5.76 18.54 -14.29
CA ILE A 55 6.18 17.49 -15.22
C ILE A 55 5.48 16.17 -14.91
N ALA A 56 5.39 15.79 -13.64
CA ALA A 56 4.73 14.57 -13.21
C ALA A 56 3.25 14.56 -13.59
N ALA A 57 2.52 15.63 -13.32
CA ALA A 57 1.13 15.78 -13.70
C ALA A 57 0.93 15.71 -15.22
N ALA A 58 1.79 16.36 -16.00
CA ALA A 58 1.75 16.28 -17.45
C ALA A 58 2.01 14.85 -17.98
N LEU A 59 2.94 14.11 -17.35
CA LEU A 59 3.24 12.73 -17.70
C LEU A 59 2.06 11.79 -17.39
N ILE A 60 1.42 11.94 -16.24
CA ILE A 60 0.26 11.14 -15.85
C ILE A 60 -0.90 11.35 -16.83
N ARG A 61 -1.13 12.59 -17.28
CA ARG A 61 -2.16 12.89 -18.28
C ARG A 61 -1.85 12.31 -19.66
N ALA A 62 -0.57 12.16 -20.01
CA ALA A 62 -0.13 11.75 -21.34
C ALA A 62 0.16 10.26 -21.51
N GLU A 63 0.41 9.52 -20.44
CA GLU A 63 0.83 8.10 -20.47
C GLU A 63 -0.06 7.25 -19.57
N PRO A 64 -0.95 6.41 -20.13
CA PRO A 64 -1.92 5.62 -19.33
C PRO A 64 -1.32 4.65 -18.31
N ARG A 65 -0.03 4.31 -18.44
CA ARG A 65 0.66 3.46 -17.45
C ARG A 65 1.15 4.24 -16.23
N MET A 66 1.20 5.56 -16.32
CA MET A 66 1.54 6.45 -15.22
C MET A 66 0.26 6.92 -14.55
N VAL A 67 -0.05 6.36 -13.38
CA VAL A 67 -1.42 6.41 -12.84
C VAL A 67 -1.59 7.32 -11.64
N ALA A 68 -0.49 7.77 -11.00
CA ALA A 68 -0.56 8.65 -9.84
C ALA A 68 0.74 9.42 -9.60
N LEU A 69 0.65 10.44 -8.77
CA LEU A 69 1.74 11.23 -8.22
C LEU A 69 2.03 10.79 -6.80
N ASN A 70 3.32 10.76 -6.42
CA ASN A 70 3.78 10.57 -5.04
C ASN A 70 4.90 11.57 -4.70
N PHE A 71 4.91 12.08 -3.47
CA PHE A 71 6.07 12.78 -2.91
C PHE A 71 6.82 11.82 -2.00
N VAL A 72 8.12 11.69 -2.28
CA VAL A 72 9.01 10.73 -1.63
C VAL A 72 10.23 11.42 -1.02
N GLY A 73 11.09 10.65 -0.36
CA GLY A 73 12.25 11.12 0.38
C GLY A 73 11.93 11.34 1.85
N PRO A 74 12.98 11.42 2.71
CA PRO A 74 12.81 11.51 4.16
C PRO A 74 11.83 12.61 4.57
N GLU A 75 10.74 12.24 5.26
CA GLU A 75 9.70 13.18 5.67
C GLU A 75 10.16 14.05 6.84
N ASP A 76 11.13 13.57 7.62
CA ASP A 76 11.83 14.30 8.69
C ASP A 76 12.87 15.29 8.17
N GLY A 77 13.18 15.30 6.87
CA GLY A 77 14.09 16.23 6.24
C GLY A 77 13.70 17.69 6.47
N LEU A 78 14.69 18.58 6.62
CA LEU A 78 14.46 19.99 6.91
C LEU A 78 13.52 20.67 5.90
N VAL A 79 13.72 20.44 4.60
CA VAL A 79 12.88 21.03 3.53
C VAL A 79 11.49 20.40 3.56
N ALA A 80 11.41 19.08 3.71
CA ALA A 80 10.16 18.34 3.79
C ALA A 80 9.25 18.89 4.90
N ARG A 81 9.77 19.09 6.10
CA ARG A 81 9.02 19.62 7.25
C ARG A 81 8.67 21.09 7.10
N ARG A 82 9.65 21.93 6.74
CA ARG A 82 9.47 23.38 6.63
C ARG A 82 8.42 23.74 5.57
N ASP A 83 8.44 23.04 4.44
CA ASP A 83 7.64 23.39 3.26
C ASP A 83 6.45 22.45 3.05
N TYR A 84 6.11 21.58 4.03
CA TYR A 84 5.10 20.52 3.87
C TYR A 84 3.77 21.06 3.34
N THR A 85 3.15 21.99 4.06
CA THR A 85 1.87 22.61 3.67
C THR A 85 1.95 23.23 2.27
N ARG A 86 3.05 23.91 1.97
CA ARG A 86 3.28 24.48 0.63
C ARG A 86 3.36 23.41 -0.46
N GLN A 87 3.99 22.30 -0.17
CA GLN A 87 4.06 21.16 -1.09
C GLN A 87 2.68 20.56 -1.35
N MET A 88 1.83 20.42 -0.34
CA MET A 88 0.44 19.99 -0.51
C MET A 88 -0.36 20.98 -1.39
N GLN A 89 -0.13 22.28 -1.20
CA GLN A 89 -0.74 23.33 -2.02
C GLN A 89 -0.24 23.29 -3.50
N ILE A 90 1.03 22.98 -3.72
CA ILE A 90 1.60 22.78 -5.07
C ILE A 90 0.89 21.61 -5.77
N ILE A 91 0.70 20.48 -5.07
CA ILE A 91 -0.04 19.33 -5.62
C ILE A 91 -1.46 19.76 -6.00
N ARG A 92 -2.18 20.41 -5.09
CA ARG A 92 -3.54 20.89 -5.34
C ARG A 92 -3.62 21.82 -6.55
N PHE A 93 -2.64 22.71 -6.71
CA PHE A 93 -2.62 23.68 -7.80
C PHE A 93 -2.31 23.06 -9.16
N LEU A 94 -1.32 22.14 -9.21
CA LEU A 94 -0.80 21.57 -10.46
C LEU A 94 -1.43 20.25 -10.87
N ALA A 95 -1.95 19.48 -9.91
CA ALA A 95 -2.28 18.07 -10.07
C ALA A 95 -3.65 17.69 -9.45
N SER A 96 -4.58 18.63 -9.31
CA SER A 96 -5.90 18.39 -8.69
C SER A 96 -6.77 17.37 -9.45
N ASP A 97 -6.46 17.12 -10.72
CA ASP A 97 -7.17 16.19 -11.62
C ASP A 97 -6.45 14.84 -11.77
N VAL A 98 -5.29 14.64 -11.15
CA VAL A 98 -4.58 13.36 -11.18
C VAL A 98 -4.67 12.64 -9.82
N PRO A 99 -4.68 11.30 -9.81
CA PRO A 99 -4.66 10.56 -8.57
C PRO A 99 -3.38 10.81 -7.78
N VAL A 100 -3.51 10.89 -6.45
CA VAL A 100 -2.41 11.17 -5.54
C VAL A 100 -2.30 10.06 -4.51
N ALA A 101 -1.09 9.48 -4.40
CA ALA A 101 -0.66 8.62 -3.32
C ALA A 101 0.55 9.27 -2.65
N LEU A 102 0.49 9.55 -1.36
CA LEU A 102 1.54 10.31 -0.67
C LEU A 102 2.12 9.53 0.49
N HIS A 103 3.44 9.56 0.62
CA HIS A 103 4.06 9.32 1.92
C HIS A 103 3.60 10.43 2.86
N ALA A 104 2.93 10.08 3.94
CA ALA A 104 2.48 11.02 4.95
C ALA A 104 2.43 10.37 6.33
N GLY A 105 3.06 11.02 7.30
CA GLY A 105 3.16 10.52 8.65
C GLY A 105 4.17 9.37 8.82
N GLU A 106 5.19 9.26 7.97
CA GLU A 106 6.36 8.41 8.22
C GLU A 106 7.28 9.10 9.23
N LEU A 107 6.73 9.42 10.39
CA LEU A 107 7.33 10.19 11.44
C LEU A 107 7.03 9.57 12.80
N TRP A 108 7.93 9.79 13.77
CA TRP A 108 7.77 9.31 15.12
C TRP A 108 8.35 10.27 16.15
N LEU A 109 7.93 10.11 17.41
CA LEU A 109 8.39 10.94 18.51
C LEU A 109 9.90 10.82 18.69
N GLY A 110 10.58 11.95 18.84
CA GLY A 110 12.04 12.02 18.94
C GLY A 110 12.77 12.16 17.61
N LEU A 111 12.12 11.90 16.47
CA LEU A 111 12.68 12.11 15.14
C LEU A 111 12.51 13.56 14.68
N VAL A 112 11.37 14.15 15.00
CA VAL A 112 11.01 15.54 14.65
C VAL A 112 10.44 16.27 15.86
N PRO A 113 10.39 17.62 15.86
CA PRO A 113 9.66 18.39 16.87
C PRO A 113 8.19 17.97 16.95
N PRO A 114 7.59 17.88 18.16
CA PRO A 114 6.20 17.44 18.31
C PRO A 114 5.17 18.15 17.44
N PRO A 115 5.25 19.46 17.15
CA PRO A 115 4.31 20.11 16.24
C PRO A 115 4.29 19.53 14.84
N ASP A 116 5.43 19.04 14.33
CA ASP A 116 5.55 18.48 12.98
C ASP A 116 4.88 17.09 12.85
N LEU A 117 4.51 16.45 13.96
CA LEU A 117 3.79 15.18 13.96
C LEU A 117 2.27 15.34 13.74
N THR A 118 1.72 16.57 13.79
CA THR A 118 0.31 16.79 14.09
C THR A 118 -0.58 17.07 12.89
N PHE A 119 -0.06 17.04 11.65
CA PHE A 119 -0.82 17.53 10.49
C PHE A 119 -0.50 16.88 9.15
N HIS A 120 0.51 16.05 9.05
CA HIS A 120 0.99 15.55 7.77
C HIS A 120 -0.04 14.66 7.06
N ILE A 121 -0.66 13.73 7.77
CA ILE A 121 -1.68 12.84 7.19
C ILE A 121 -2.91 13.66 6.80
N ARG A 122 -3.35 14.56 7.67
CA ARG A 122 -4.50 15.42 7.42
C ARG A 122 -4.29 16.30 6.20
N GLU A 123 -3.19 17.03 6.11
CA GLU A 123 -2.93 17.92 4.99
C GLU A 123 -2.74 17.18 3.66
N ALA A 124 -2.16 15.98 3.69
CA ALA A 124 -2.10 15.12 2.51
C ALA A 124 -3.51 14.81 1.97
N ILE A 125 -4.48 14.60 2.85
CA ILE A 125 -5.86 14.28 2.47
C ILE A 125 -6.65 15.55 2.10
N GLU A 126 -6.66 16.54 2.99
CA GLU A 126 -7.53 17.71 2.86
C GLU A 126 -7.02 18.73 1.82
N ILE A 127 -5.70 18.93 1.75
CA ILE A 127 -5.10 19.92 0.85
C ILE A 127 -4.71 19.25 -0.47
N ALA A 128 -3.88 18.22 -0.44
CA ALA A 128 -3.38 17.58 -1.67
C ALA A 128 -4.41 16.63 -2.31
N GLY A 129 -5.44 16.22 -1.59
CA GLY A 129 -6.45 15.31 -2.12
C GLY A 129 -5.96 13.86 -2.25
N ALA A 130 -5.03 13.43 -1.41
CA ALA A 130 -4.50 12.08 -1.44
C ALA A 130 -5.60 11.04 -1.22
N ARG A 131 -5.61 10.01 -2.05
CA ARG A 131 -6.51 8.86 -1.96
C ARG A 131 -5.83 7.65 -1.35
N ARG A 132 -4.50 7.66 -1.30
CA ARG A 132 -3.66 6.65 -0.69
C ARG A 132 -2.62 7.35 0.17
N ILE A 133 -2.46 6.88 1.40
CA ILE A 133 -1.48 7.38 2.37
C ILE A 133 -0.45 6.28 2.60
N GLY A 134 0.78 6.52 2.18
CA GLY A 134 1.91 5.66 2.52
C GLY A 134 2.29 5.85 3.98
N HIS A 135 2.51 4.75 4.68
CA HIS A 135 2.89 4.63 6.09
C HIS A 135 1.81 5.04 7.10
N GLY A 136 1.48 6.32 7.23
CA GLY A 136 0.48 6.79 8.19
C GLY A 136 0.82 6.51 9.65
N VAL A 137 2.10 6.41 10.01
CA VAL A 137 2.56 5.96 11.34
C VAL A 137 2.25 6.98 12.42
N ALA A 138 2.37 8.28 12.11
CA ALA A 138 2.17 9.36 13.05
C ALA A 138 0.72 9.62 13.44
N LEU A 139 -0.23 8.74 13.08
CA LEU A 139 -1.66 8.90 13.31
C LEU A 139 -2.01 9.33 14.73
N ALA A 140 -1.39 8.73 15.74
CA ALA A 140 -1.68 9.00 17.16
C ALA A 140 -1.33 10.43 17.59
N PHE A 141 -0.54 11.15 16.81
CA PHE A 141 -0.13 12.54 17.09
C PHE A 141 -0.92 13.55 16.26
N GLU A 142 -1.70 13.13 15.27
CA GLU A 142 -2.53 14.00 14.44
C GLU A 142 -3.55 14.76 15.28
N ARG A 143 -3.79 16.03 14.94
CA ARG A 143 -4.86 16.83 15.56
C ARG A 143 -6.20 16.18 15.25
N ASP A 144 -7.03 15.98 16.28
CA ASP A 144 -8.34 15.35 16.11
C ASP A 144 -8.25 14.03 15.32
N MET A 145 -7.52 13.08 15.87
CA MET A 145 -7.32 11.75 15.26
C MET A 145 -8.66 11.06 14.94
N GLU A 146 -9.65 11.20 15.82
CA GLU A 146 -10.97 10.57 15.61
C GLU A 146 -11.71 11.17 14.42
N GLY A 147 -11.70 12.50 14.28
CA GLY A 147 -12.26 13.19 13.12
C GLY A 147 -11.53 12.82 11.83
N LEU A 148 -10.19 12.72 11.88
CA LEU A 148 -9.40 12.28 10.73
C LEU A 148 -9.74 10.85 10.31
N LEU A 149 -9.86 9.91 11.24
CA LEU A 149 -10.26 8.52 10.95
C LEU A 149 -11.68 8.45 10.37
N ALA A 150 -12.60 9.25 10.89
CA ALA A 150 -13.97 9.35 10.36
C ALA A 150 -13.97 9.88 8.91
N GLU A 151 -13.16 10.90 8.62
CA GLU A 151 -12.98 11.43 7.27
C GLU A 151 -12.36 10.39 6.32
N MET A 152 -11.29 9.71 6.73
CA MET A 152 -10.64 8.68 5.92
C MET A 152 -11.60 7.55 5.55
N ARG A 153 -12.49 7.17 6.47
CA ARG A 153 -13.52 6.18 6.20
C ARG A 153 -14.59 6.71 5.24
N ALA A 154 -15.05 7.94 5.42
CA ALA A 154 -16.10 8.55 4.60
C ALA A 154 -15.64 8.82 3.16
N ARG A 155 -14.40 9.21 2.97
CA ARG A 155 -13.79 9.53 1.68
C ARG A 155 -13.00 8.35 1.06
N PRO A 156 -13.21 7.12 1.44
CA PRO A 156 -12.40 5.91 1.35
C PRO A 156 -10.92 6.17 0.98
N VAL A 157 -10.19 6.82 1.89
CA VAL A 157 -8.74 6.98 1.82
C VAL A 157 -8.09 5.71 2.36
N VAL A 158 -7.26 5.04 1.58
CA VAL A 158 -6.59 3.80 1.99
C VAL A 158 -5.21 4.07 2.56
N VAL A 159 -4.83 3.32 3.60
CA VAL A 159 -3.47 3.37 4.19
C VAL A 159 -2.63 2.21 3.66
N GLU A 160 -1.46 2.52 3.13
CA GLU A 160 -0.43 1.57 2.69
C GLU A 160 0.51 1.29 3.86
N VAL A 161 0.27 0.19 4.57
CA VAL A 161 1.05 -0.21 5.74
C VAL A 161 2.26 -1.01 5.31
N ASN A 162 3.44 -0.56 5.75
CA ASN A 162 4.76 -1.11 5.43
C ASN A 162 5.43 -1.56 6.73
N LEU A 163 5.04 -2.73 7.27
CA LEU A 163 5.44 -3.15 8.62
C LEU A 163 6.95 -3.28 8.79
N THR A 164 7.62 -3.83 7.79
CA THR A 164 9.08 -4.01 7.83
C THR A 164 9.81 -2.69 7.71
N SER A 165 9.42 -1.84 6.76
CA SER A 165 10.02 -0.52 6.58
C SER A 165 9.85 0.35 7.83
N THR A 166 8.64 0.40 8.39
CA THR A 166 8.35 1.14 9.62
C THR A 166 9.20 0.68 10.81
N ASP A 167 9.39 -0.64 10.95
CA ASP A 167 10.26 -1.20 12.00
C ASP A 167 11.73 -0.83 11.78
N LEU A 168 12.24 -0.90 10.54
CA LEU A 168 13.63 -0.59 10.21
C LEU A 168 13.96 0.89 10.29
N ILE A 169 13.07 1.76 9.82
CA ILE A 169 13.33 3.21 9.71
C ILE A 169 12.98 3.93 11.02
N LEU A 170 11.82 3.62 11.61
CA LEU A 170 11.29 4.34 12.76
C LEU A 170 11.41 3.57 14.08
N GLY A 171 11.75 2.27 14.04
CA GLY A 171 11.71 1.39 15.21
C GLY A 171 10.30 1.12 15.74
N VAL A 172 9.25 1.47 14.97
CA VAL A 172 7.84 1.36 15.40
C VAL A 172 7.27 0.01 14.98
N ARG A 173 6.78 -0.74 15.96
CA ARG A 173 6.25 -2.09 15.77
C ARG A 173 5.27 -2.49 16.88
N GLY A 174 4.55 -3.60 16.67
CA GLY A 174 3.62 -4.16 17.66
C GLY A 174 2.55 -3.14 18.07
N LYS A 175 2.38 -2.91 19.36
CA LYS A 175 1.34 -2.03 19.92
C LYS A 175 1.51 -0.54 19.56
N ASP A 176 2.72 -0.13 19.20
CA ASP A 176 2.99 1.27 18.87
C ASP A 176 2.66 1.59 17.40
N HIS A 177 2.50 0.55 16.55
CA HIS A 177 2.10 0.74 15.17
C HIS A 177 0.58 0.95 15.03
N PRO A 178 0.11 1.93 14.24
CA PRO A 178 -1.31 2.29 14.16
C PRO A 178 -2.19 1.31 13.37
N LEU A 179 -1.67 0.24 12.82
CA LEU A 179 -2.45 -0.75 12.05
C LEU A 179 -3.73 -1.21 12.78
N PRO A 180 -3.70 -1.60 14.08
CA PRO A 180 -4.93 -1.99 14.79
C PRO A 180 -5.93 -0.85 14.90
N THR A 181 -5.46 0.39 15.06
CA THR A 181 -6.31 1.59 15.15
C THR A 181 -7.05 1.85 13.83
N TYR A 182 -6.35 1.80 12.69
CA TYR A 182 -6.97 1.93 11.38
C TYR A 182 -8.04 0.85 11.14
N LEU A 183 -7.71 -0.41 11.44
CA LEU A 183 -8.65 -1.53 11.28
C LEU A 183 -9.87 -1.38 12.17
N ALA A 184 -9.69 -1.01 13.45
CA ALA A 184 -10.78 -0.79 14.40
C ALA A 184 -11.70 0.36 13.98
N ALA A 185 -11.14 1.43 13.39
CA ALA A 185 -11.89 2.55 12.86
C ALA A 185 -12.60 2.25 11.52
N GLY A 186 -12.35 1.10 10.90
CA GLY A 186 -12.90 0.74 9.59
C GLY A 186 -12.27 1.52 8.43
N VAL A 187 -11.08 2.08 8.62
CA VAL A 187 -10.29 2.70 7.55
C VAL A 187 -9.72 1.59 6.67
N PRO A 188 -9.84 1.69 5.34
CA PRO A 188 -9.24 0.70 4.45
C PRO A 188 -7.72 0.65 4.61
N VAL A 189 -7.19 -0.58 4.70
CA VAL A 189 -5.74 -0.84 4.81
C VAL A 189 -5.32 -1.77 3.68
N VAL A 190 -4.10 -1.57 3.17
CA VAL A 190 -3.36 -2.51 2.34
C VAL A 190 -1.98 -2.75 2.94
N LEU A 191 -1.38 -3.89 2.64
CA LEU A 191 0.02 -4.16 2.97
C LEU A 191 0.88 -3.91 1.74
N SER A 192 2.04 -3.32 1.94
CA SER A 192 3.03 -3.04 0.91
C SER A 192 4.43 -3.37 1.44
N SER A 193 5.31 -3.79 0.56
CA SER A 193 6.70 -4.13 0.91
C SER A 193 7.63 -2.92 0.95
N ASP A 194 7.15 -1.75 0.47
CA ASP A 194 8.00 -0.57 0.28
C ASP A 194 9.26 -0.94 -0.52
N ASP A 195 10.44 -0.59 -0.07
CA ASP A 195 11.71 -0.89 -0.70
C ASP A 195 12.14 -2.36 -0.51
N ALA A 196 11.41 -3.29 -1.13
CA ALA A 196 11.61 -4.73 -1.00
C ALA A 196 13.06 -5.17 -1.28
N GLY A 197 13.71 -4.55 -2.27
CA GLY A 197 15.10 -4.85 -2.63
C GLY A 197 16.11 -4.41 -1.57
N ILE A 198 15.87 -3.30 -0.88
CA ILE A 198 16.70 -2.77 0.21
C ILE A 198 16.50 -3.61 1.47
N SER A 199 15.24 -3.83 1.84
CA SER A 199 14.84 -4.59 3.03
C SER A 199 15.02 -6.10 2.87
N ARG A 200 15.30 -6.58 1.65
CA ARG A 200 15.46 -8.01 1.28
C ARG A 200 14.26 -8.86 1.71
N ILE A 201 13.08 -8.36 1.43
CA ILE A 201 11.80 -9.01 1.71
C ILE A 201 10.94 -9.11 0.45
N ASP A 202 9.84 -9.81 0.58
CA ASP A 202 8.74 -9.80 -0.38
C ASP A 202 7.41 -9.48 0.33
N LEU A 203 6.34 -9.38 -0.43
CA LEU A 203 5.02 -9.09 0.12
C LEU A 203 4.52 -10.21 1.06
N THR A 204 4.95 -11.46 0.87
CA THR A 204 4.61 -12.58 1.75
C THR A 204 5.09 -12.32 3.18
N ASN A 205 6.28 -11.73 3.33
CA ASN A 205 6.82 -11.35 4.64
C ASN A 205 5.91 -10.34 5.36
N GLU A 206 5.37 -9.35 4.66
CA GLU A 206 4.45 -8.37 5.25
C GLU A 206 3.15 -9.03 5.76
N TYR A 207 2.57 -9.96 4.97
CA TYR A 207 1.40 -10.73 5.40
C TYR A 207 1.72 -11.67 6.57
N LEU A 208 2.90 -12.29 6.56
CA LEU A 208 3.37 -13.12 7.69
C LEU A 208 3.52 -12.28 8.96
N ARG A 209 4.11 -11.10 8.88
CA ARG A 209 4.20 -10.16 10.00
C ARG A 209 2.82 -9.75 10.51
N ALA A 210 1.91 -9.40 9.61
CA ALA A 210 0.55 -9.03 9.97
C ALA A 210 -0.18 -10.16 10.72
N ALA A 211 -0.02 -11.41 10.28
CA ALA A 211 -0.58 -12.57 10.98
C ALA A 211 0.07 -12.81 12.33
N ARG A 212 1.41 -12.83 12.39
CA ARG A 212 2.18 -13.21 13.58
C ARG A 212 2.19 -12.12 14.65
N ASP A 213 2.47 -10.86 14.24
CA ASP A 213 2.75 -9.77 15.18
C ASP A 213 1.46 -9.06 15.63
N TYR A 214 0.39 -9.15 14.82
CA TYR A 214 -0.91 -8.51 15.09
C TYR A 214 -2.07 -9.49 15.22
N GLY A 215 -1.82 -10.80 15.08
CA GLY A 215 -2.84 -11.82 15.21
C GLY A 215 -3.95 -11.75 14.16
N LEU A 216 -3.66 -11.19 12.97
CA LEU A 216 -4.68 -11.04 11.95
C LEU A 216 -5.05 -12.38 11.34
N GLU A 217 -6.32 -12.73 11.43
CA GLU A 217 -6.86 -13.95 10.85
C GLU A 217 -6.95 -13.87 9.32
N TYR A 218 -7.01 -15.04 8.67
CA TYR A 218 -7.10 -15.18 7.21
C TYR A 218 -8.17 -14.27 6.59
N ARG A 219 -9.35 -14.16 7.20
CA ARG A 219 -10.44 -13.32 6.68
C ARG A 219 -10.05 -11.86 6.59
N VAL A 220 -9.32 -11.34 7.59
CA VAL A 220 -8.83 -9.96 7.62
C VAL A 220 -7.72 -9.78 6.58
N LEU A 221 -6.77 -10.72 6.50
CA LEU A 221 -5.69 -10.70 5.51
C LEU A 221 -6.25 -10.75 4.07
N LYS A 222 -7.25 -11.59 3.82
CA LYS A 222 -7.95 -11.65 2.52
C LYS A 222 -8.61 -10.31 2.18
N ALA A 223 -9.26 -9.66 3.15
CA ALA A 223 -9.86 -8.34 2.95
C ALA A 223 -8.81 -7.28 2.63
N ILE A 224 -7.68 -7.26 3.33
CA ILE A 224 -6.54 -6.38 3.07
C ILE A 224 -5.98 -6.61 1.65
N ALA A 225 -5.80 -7.86 1.24
CA ALA A 225 -5.35 -8.19 -0.10
C ALA A 225 -6.35 -7.74 -1.19
N ARG A 226 -7.64 -7.90 -0.93
CA ARG A 226 -8.71 -7.44 -1.83
C ARG A 226 -8.75 -5.91 -1.92
N ASN A 227 -8.50 -5.20 -0.82
CA ASN A 227 -8.38 -3.74 -0.78
C ASN A 227 -7.26 -3.24 -1.71
N ALA A 228 -6.14 -3.97 -1.83
CA ALA A 228 -5.05 -3.60 -2.74
C ALA A 228 -5.52 -3.46 -4.19
N LEU A 229 -6.50 -4.25 -4.61
CA LEU A 229 -7.12 -4.17 -5.94
C LEU A 229 -8.20 -3.07 -6.00
N ILE A 230 -9.09 -3.00 -5.01
CA ILE A 230 -10.19 -2.02 -4.95
C ILE A 230 -9.64 -0.59 -5.00
N TYR A 231 -8.61 -0.31 -4.20
CA TYR A 231 -8.02 1.03 -4.05
C TYR A 231 -6.81 1.25 -4.98
N SER A 232 -6.52 0.33 -5.91
CA SER A 232 -5.52 0.55 -6.95
C SER A 232 -5.93 1.69 -7.88
N PHE A 233 -4.97 2.24 -8.62
CA PHE A 233 -5.24 3.22 -9.67
C PHE A 233 -5.41 2.58 -11.06
N LEU A 234 -5.79 1.30 -11.10
CA LEU A 234 -6.26 0.64 -12.32
C LEU A 234 -7.58 1.26 -12.78
N ASP A 235 -7.87 1.18 -14.08
CA ASP A 235 -9.19 1.50 -14.57
C ASP A 235 -10.27 0.50 -14.09
N ASP A 236 -11.54 0.86 -14.21
CA ASP A 236 -12.64 0.06 -13.65
C ASP A 236 -12.78 -1.32 -14.30
N ALA A 237 -12.42 -1.45 -15.59
CA ALA A 237 -12.47 -2.74 -16.28
C ALA A 237 -11.38 -3.66 -15.75
N GLN A 238 -10.14 -3.15 -15.65
CA GLN A 238 -9.02 -3.89 -15.07
C GLN A 238 -9.27 -4.27 -13.61
N LYS A 239 -9.84 -3.36 -12.81
CA LYS A 239 -10.22 -3.68 -11.42
C LYS A 239 -11.21 -4.82 -11.34
N ARG A 240 -12.26 -4.81 -12.16
CA ARG A 240 -13.26 -5.89 -12.17
C ARG A 240 -12.62 -7.24 -12.52
N ASP A 241 -11.76 -7.26 -13.55
CA ASP A 241 -11.10 -8.49 -13.99
C ASP A 241 -10.15 -9.05 -12.92
N GLU A 242 -9.34 -8.19 -12.30
CA GLU A 242 -8.42 -8.58 -11.23
C GLU A 242 -9.16 -9.02 -9.96
N LEU A 243 -10.24 -8.34 -9.58
CA LEU A 243 -11.07 -8.75 -8.45
C LEU A 243 -11.74 -10.11 -8.72
N ALA A 244 -12.26 -10.35 -9.92
CA ALA A 244 -12.83 -11.64 -10.29
C ALA A 244 -11.78 -12.77 -10.27
N ARG A 245 -10.55 -12.48 -10.71
CA ARG A 245 -9.42 -13.42 -10.63
C ARG A 245 -9.04 -13.73 -9.18
N PHE A 246 -8.94 -12.70 -8.35
CA PHE A 246 -8.64 -12.83 -6.92
C PHE A 246 -9.72 -13.64 -6.20
N ASP A 247 -10.99 -13.35 -6.43
CA ASP A 247 -12.11 -14.03 -5.78
C ASP A 247 -12.15 -15.53 -6.16
N ARG A 248 -11.87 -15.87 -7.45
CA ARG A 248 -11.75 -17.28 -7.89
C ARG A 248 -10.58 -18.00 -7.21
N ALA A 249 -9.39 -17.39 -7.21
CA ALA A 249 -8.20 -17.98 -6.60
C ALA A 249 -8.38 -18.16 -5.08
N SER A 250 -8.99 -17.19 -4.41
CA SER A 250 -9.32 -17.30 -2.99
C SER A 250 -10.29 -18.44 -2.69
N ALA A 251 -11.34 -18.58 -3.48
CA ALA A 251 -12.32 -19.67 -3.32
C ALA A 251 -11.70 -21.05 -3.57
N GLU A 252 -10.77 -21.16 -4.53
CA GLU A 252 -10.03 -22.40 -4.78
C GLU A 252 -9.11 -22.75 -3.60
N PHE A 253 -8.36 -21.78 -3.10
CA PHE A 253 -7.52 -21.94 -1.89
C PHE A 253 -8.37 -22.40 -0.70
N GLU A 254 -9.48 -21.73 -0.41
CA GLU A 254 -10.38 -22.06 0.70
C GLU A 254 -10.92 -23.48 0.59
N ARG A 255 -11.33 -23.93 -0.61
CA ARG A 255 -11.75 -25.34 -0.83
C ARG A 255 -10.60 -26.32 -0.58
N SER A 256 -9.38 -25.99 -1.04
CA SER A 256 -8.22 -26.86 -0.85
C SER A 256 -7.86 -27.04 0.62
N VAL A 257 -7.98 -25.98 1.43
CA VAL A 257 -7.73 -26.03 2.88
C VAL A 257 -8.83 -26.84 3.58
N ALA A 258 -10.09 -26.60 3.24
CA ALA A 258 -11.23 -27.34 3.80
C ALA A 258 -11.13 -28.85 3.52
N SER A 259 -10.72 -29.23 2.31
CA SER A 259 -10.53 -30.65 1.95
C SER A 259 -9.35 -31.32 2.71
N ARG A 260 -8.33 -30.56 3.09
CA ARG A 260 -7.20 -31.08 3.88
C ARG A 260 -7.55 -31.22 5.37
N GLN A 261 -8.44 -30.39 5.90
CA GLN A 261 -8.87 -30.44 7.29
C GLN A 261 -9.84 -31.60 7.56
N SER A 262 -10.66 -31.98 6.58
CA SER A 262 -11.63 -33.07 6.71
C SER A 262 -11.03 -34.42 7.16
N PRO A 263 -9.89 -34.93 6.64
CA PRO A 263 -9.27 -36.16 7.10
C PRO A 263 -8.76 -36.08 8.55
N LEU A 264 -8.22 -34.92 8.95
CA LEU A 264 -7.73 -34.70 10.33
C LEU A 264 -8.88 -34.64 11.33
N GLN A 265 -9.97 -33.96 10.98
CA GLN A 265 -11.19 -33.91 11.83
C GLN A 265 -11.82 -35.28 11.97
N ASN A 266 -11.86 -36.07 10.91
CA ASN A 266 -12.35 -37.45 10.94
C ASN A 266 -11.45 -38.36 11.79
N ALA A 267 -10.12 -38.20 11.70
CA ALA A 267 -9.19 -38.97 12.56
C ALA A 267 -9.35 -38.60 14.04
N VAL A 268 -9.49 -37.31 14.36
CA VAL A 268 -9.75 -36.86 15.76
C VAL A 268 -11.09 -37.35 16.28
N ALA A 269 -12.15 -37.36 15.43
CA ALA A 269 -13.45 -37.91 15.80
C ALA A 269 -13.38 -39.40 16.08
N LEU A 270 -12.65 -40.18 15.25
CA LEU A 270 -12.42 -41.60 15.44
C LEU A 270 -11.64 -41.90 16.73
N ILE A 271 -10.61 -41.12 17.03
CA ILE A 271 -9.84 -41.25 18.28
C ILE A 271 -10.73 -40.94 19.51
N LYS A 272 -11.54 -39.88 19.45
CA LYS A 272 -12.49 -39.56 20.53
C LYS A 272 -13.52 -40.66 20.73
N ALA A 273 -14.06 -41.25 19.65
CA ALA A 273 -14.99 -42.37 19.74
C ALA A 273 -14.35 -43.64 20.34
N ALA A 274 -13.08 -43.90 20.00
CA ALA A 274 -12.35 -45.05 20.56
C ALA A 274 -12.01 -44.91 22.05
N VAL A 275 -11.87 -43.68 22.55
CA VAL A 275 -11.58 -43.41 23.98
C VAL A 275 -12.85 -43.44 24.87
N THR A 276 -14.04 -43.37 24.26
CA THR A 276 -15.33 -43.36 24.97
C THR A 276 -16.05 -44.74 25.04
N LEU A 277 -15.35 -45.84 24.72
CA LEU A 277 -15.93 -47.17 24.94
C LEU A 277 -15.97 -47.46 26.45
N PRO A 278 -17.14 -47.85 27.03
CA PRO A 278 -17.27 -48.20 28.42
C PRO A 278 -16.52 -49.50 28.72
N PRO A 279 -16.12 -49.71 29.99
CA PRO A 279 -15.33 -50.87 30.44
C PRO A 279 -16.03 -52.21 30.24
#